data_4254a13876baceff92707f00eb317f7d
#
_entry.id   4254a13876baceff92707f00eb317f7d
#
_cell.length_a   1.000
_cell.length_b   1.000
_cell.length_c   1.000
_cell.angle_alpha   90.00
_cell.angle_beta   90.00
_cell.angle_gamma   90.00
#
_symmetry.space_group_name_H-M   'P 1'
#
loop_
_entity.id
_entity.type
_entity.pdbx_description
1 polymer ?
#
loop_
_entity_poly.entity_id
_entity_poly.type
_entity_poly.pdbx_seq_one_letter_code
_entity_poly.pdbx_strand_id
1 'polypeptide(L)'
;MKLTLKRIALQPTYTIGRLYIDGTYFCDTCEDTVRLDGKKIPGETAIPFGIYRVVITQSARFKKKLPELLDVPYFSGVRIHSGNTAKDSEGCILVGRNTIKGMVTQSRDTMKKLMAILEPACSKHIVTIEII
;
A
#
# COMPACT_ATOMS: atom_id res chain seq x y z
N MET A 1 10.84 12.52 -2.48
CA MET A 1 9.52 12.36 -1.81
C MET A 1 9.55 11.12 -0.93
N LYS A 2 9.08 11.24 0.28
CA LYS A 2 8.97 10.13 1.21
C LYS A 2 7.50 9.89 1.56
N LEU A 3 7.04 8.66 1.33
CA LEU A 3 5.76 8.19 1.83
C LEU A 3 6.00 7.49 3.17
N THR A 4 5.07 7.64 4.10
CA THR A 4 5.08 6.90 5.36
C THR A 4 3.74 6.22 5.54
N LEU A 5 3.75 4.90 5.62
CA LEU A 5 2.57 4.11 5.98
C LEU A 5 2.70 3.72 7.44
N LYS A 6 1.89 4.35 8.28
CA LYS A 6 1.82 4.02 9.71
C LYS A 6 0.67 3.06 9.94
N ARG A 7 0.97 1.83 10.29
CA ARG A 7 -0.03 0.83 10.63
C ARG A 7 -0.57 1.11 12.02
N ILE A 8 -1.87 1.33 12.13
CA ILE A 8 -2.51 1.75 13.39
C ILE A 8 -3.42 0.69 14.00
N ALA A 9 -3.92 -0.26 13.21
CA ALA A 9 -4.76 -1.35 13.72
C ALA A 9 -4.29 -2.67 13.11
N LEU A 10 -3.59 -3.47 13.90
CA LEU A 10 -3.10 -4.81 13.52
C LEU A 10 -4.12 -5.83 14.03
N GLN A 11 -5.04 -6.23 13.17
CA GLN A 11 -6.12 -7.14 13.52
C GLN A 11 -5.88 -8.55 12.96
N PRO A 12 -6.56 -9.58 13.48
CA PRO A 12 -6.32 -10.97 13.02
C PRO A 12 -6.57 -11.20 11.53
N THR A 13 -7.45 -10.43 10.89
CA THR A 13 -7.83 -10.65 9.49
C THR A 13 -7.55 -9.46 8.59
N TYR A 14 -7.03 -8.35 9.11
CA TYR A 14 -6.72 -7.17 8.32
C TYR A 14 -5.80 -6.21 9.08
N THR A 15 -5.25 -5.24 8.35
CA THR A 15 -4.44 -4.16 8.93
C THR A 15 -4.94 -2.84 8.37
N ILE A 16 -5.23 -1.87 9.25
CA ILE A 16 -5.56 -0.51 8.85
C ILE A 16 -4.37 0.39 9.17
N GLY A 17 -4.06 1.27 8.25
CA GLY A 17 -2.98 2.24 8.40
C GLY A 17 -3.35 3.61 7.89
N ARG A 18 -2.40 4.54 8.04
CA ARG A 18 -2.49 5.89 7.49
C ARG A 18 -1.29 6.16 6.61
N LEU A 19 -1.52 6.73 5.45
CA LEU A 19 -0.49 7.10 4.50
C LEU A 19 -0.23 8.60 4.55
N TYR A 20 1.04 8.95 4.76
CA TYR A 20 1.52 10.32 4.77
C TYR A 20 2.43 10.56 3.57
N ILE A 21 2.37 11.75 2.99
CA ILE A 21 3.27 12.17 1.91
C ILE A 21 4.08 13.35 2.43
N ASP A 22 5.40 13.18 2.53
CA ASP A 22 6.31 14.17 3.10
C ASP A 22 5.81 14.74 4.43
N GLY A 23 5.32 13.85 5.30
CA GLY A 23 4.85 14.17 6.64
C GLY A 23 3.39 14.63 6.73
N THR A 24 2.69 14.82 5.62
CA THR A 24 1.30 15.27 5.60
C THR A 24 0.36 14.10 5.35
N TYR A 25 -0.64 13.93 6.21
CA TYR A 25 -1.65 12.88 6.06
C TYR A 25 -2.36 13.01 4.71
N PHE A 26 -2.47 11.89 4.00
CA PHE A 26 -3.11 11.85 2.68
C PHE A 26 -4.36 10.97 2.68
N CYS A 27 -4.25 9.72 3.15
CA CYS A 27 -5.38 8.77 3.14
C CYS A 27 -5.16 7.66 4.15
N ASP A 28 -6.15 6.76 4.23
CA ASP A 28 -6.05 5.53 5.00
C ASP A 28 -5.66 4.37 4.10
N THR A 29 -5.19 3.27 4.71
CA THR A 29 -4.78 2.07 3.99
C THR A 29 -5.42 0.83 4.59
N CYS A 30 -5.57 -0.20 3.75
CA CYS A 30 -6.00 -1.52 4.17
C CYS A 30 -5.05 -2.55 3.58
N GLU A 31 -4.60 -3.46 4.41
CA GLU A 31 -3.69 -4.53 4.04
C GLU A 31 -4.15 -5.84 4.67
N ASP A 32 -3.53 -6.94 4.23
CA ASP A 32 -3.64 -8.23 4.90
C ASP A 32 -3.08 -8.19 6.32
N THR A 33 -3.13 -9.32 6.99
CA THR A 33 -2.67 -9.49 8.37
C THR A 33 -1.16 -9.35 8.47
N VAL A 34 -0.70 -8.56 9.42
CA VAL A 34 0.72 -8.51 9.81
C VAL A 34 1.05 -9.77 10.61
N ARG A 35 2.03 -10.55 10.14
CA ARG A 35 2.47 -11.79 10.77
C ARG A 35 3.75 -11.54 11.56
N LEU A 36 3.61 -11.26 12.85
CA LEU A 36 4.76 -10.92 13.71
C LEU A 36 5.71 -12.12 13.95
N ASP A 37 5.26 -13.35 13.70
CA ASP A 37 6.09 -14.54 13.80
C ASP A 37 6.97 -14.77 12.56
N GLY A 38 6.88 -13.89 11.56
CA GLY A 38 7.66 -13.98 10.33
C GLY A 38 7.17 -15.05 9.35
N LYS A 39 6.08 -15.74 9.64
CA LYS A 39 5.54 -16.77 8.74
C LYS A 39 4.62 -16.12 7.71
N LYS A 40 4.89 -16.41 6.43
CA LYS A 40 4.05 -15.92 5.34
C LYS A 40 2.99 -16.95 4.98
N ILE A 41 1.73 -16.53 5.02
CA ILE A 41 0.62 -17.31 4.47
C ILE A 41 0.30 -16.67 3.09
N PRO A 42 0.50 -17.41 1.98
CA PRO A 42 0.30 -16.84 0.64
C PRO A 42 -1.09 -16.22 0.47
N GLY A 43 -1.13 -15.00 -0.08
CA GLY A 43 -2.37 -14.27 -0.32
C GLY A 43 -3.02 -13.64 0.92
N GLU A 44 -2.47 -13.88 2.12
CA GLU A 44 -3.09 -13.45 3.39
C GLU A 44 -2.09 -12.80 4.35
N THR A 45 -0.97 -12.28 3.84
CA THR A 45 0.08 -11.70 4.68
C THR A 45 0.48 -10.33 4.17
N ALA A 46 0.49 -9.34 5.06
CA ALA A 46 1.02 -8.01 4.78
C ALA A 46 2.54 -8.08 4.62
N ILE A 47 3.10 -7.15 3.82
CA ILE A 47 4.55 -7.08 3.61
C ILE A 47 5.27 -6.69 4.90
N PRO A 48 6.57 -7.04 5.03
CA PRO A 48 7.34 -6.68 6.22
C PRO A 48 7.46 -5.18 6.42
N PHE A 49 7.62 -4.76 7.68
CA PHE A 49 8.04 -3.40 8.01
C PHE A 49 9.38 -3.11 7.33
N GLY A 50 9.60 -1.89 6.90
CA GLY A 50 10.84 -1.53 6.23
C GLY A 50 10.69 -0.28 5.37
N ILE A 51 11.77 0.01 4.62
CA ILE A 51 11.81 1.12 3.68
C ILE A 51 11.99 0.52 2.29
N TYR A 52 11.12 0.91 1.35
CA TYR A 52 11.12 0.38 -0.01
C TYR A 52 11.09 1.51 -1.02
N ARG A 53 11.76 1.31 -2.16
CA ARG A 53 11.67 2.24 -3.27
C ARG A 53 10.34 2.04 -4.00
N VAL A 54 9.71 3.15 -4.38
CA VAL A 54 8.45 3.16 -5.14
C VAL A 54 8.73 3.64 -6.56
N VAL A 55 8.30 2.86 -7.53
CA VAL A 55 8.38 3.21 -8.96
C VAL A 55 7.00 3.02 -9.59
N ILE A 56 6.80 3.63 -10.76
CA ILE A 56 5.56 3.45 -11.54
C ILE A 56 5.88 2.47 -12.68
N THR A 57 5.18 1.36 -12.72
CA THR A 57 5.36 0.34 -13.75
C THR A 57 4.01 -0.18 -14.24
N GLN A 58 4.04 -0.82 -15.43
CA GLN A 58 2.85 -1.45 -16.00
C GLN A 58 2.52 -2.72 -15.24
N SER A 59 1.29 -2.81 -14.73
CA SER A 59 0.79 -4.02 -14.09
C SER A 59 0.13 -4.93 -15.14
N ALA A 60 0.62 -6.16 -15.25
CA ALA A 60 0.00 -7.16 -16.11
C ALA A 60 -1.39 -7.55 -15.58
N ARG A 61 -1.54 -7.65 -14.25
CA ARG A 61 -2.80 -8.02 -13.61
C ARG A 61 -3.88 -6.96 -13.77
N PHE A 62 -3.55 -5.70 -13.48
CA PHE A 62 -4.52 -4.60 -13.52
C PHE A 62 -4.56 -3.88 -14.87
N LYS A 63 -3.66 -4.22 -15.79
CA LYS A 63 -3.60 -3.69 -17.17
C LYS A 63 -3.49 -2.17 -17.21
N LYS A 64 -2.77 -1.59 -16.27
CA LYS A 64 -2.49 -0.15 -16.19
C LYS A 64 -1.24 0.10 -15.36
N LYS A 65 -0.73 1.32 -15.44
CA LYS A 65 0.41 1.76 -14.61
C LYS A 65 -0.04 1.95 -13.18
N LEU A 66 0.72 1.41 -12.24
CA LEU A 66 0.49 1.50 -10.80
C LEU A 66 1.81 1.61 -10.06
N PRO A 67 1.80 2.18 -8.83
CA PRO A 67 3.00 2.17 -8.00
C PRO A 67 3.39 0.74 -7.66
N GLU A 68 4.70 0.47 -7.70
CA GLU A 68 5.28 -0.80 -7.32
C GLU A 68 6.37 -0.57 -6.27
N LEU A 69 6.37 -1.38 -5.21
CA LEU A 69 7.42 -1.41 -4.20
C LEU A 69 8.48 -2.43 -4.61
N LEU A 70 9.75 -1.99 -4.67
CA LEU A 70 10.85 -2.84 -5.12
C LEU A 70 11.52 -3.57 -3.94
N ASP A 71 12.03 -4.76 -4.23
CA ASP A 71 12.87 -5.54 -3.32
C ASP A 71 12.24 -5.81 -1.95
N VAL A 72 10.94 -6.10 -1.95
CA VAL A 72 10.23 -6.48 -0.73
C VAL A 72 10.58 -7.93 -0.40
N PRO A 73 11.18 -8.21 0.79
CA PRO A 73 11.56 -9.58 1.16
C PRO A 73 10.38 -10.54 1.09
N TYR A 74 10.58 -11.69 0.42
CA TYR A 74 9.62 -12.78 0.26
C TYR A 74 8.38 -12.44 -0.58
N PHE A 75 8.32 -11.27 -1.19
CA PHE A 75 7.21 -10.84 -2.03
C PHE A 75 7.72 -10.38 -3.39
N SER A 76 6.85 -10.45 -4.39
CA SER A 76 7.10 -9.88 -5.72
C SER A 76 5.81 -9.24 -6.22
N GLY A 77 5.96 -8.22 -7.08
CA GLY A 77 4.80 -7.54 -7.65
C GLY A 77 3.94 -6.80 -6.63
N VAL A 78 4.56 -6.33 -5.54
CA VAL A 78 3.83 -5.56 -4.51
C VAL A 78 3.47 -4.20 -5.07
N ARG A 79 2.19 -3.89 -5.01
CA ARG A 79 1.66 -2.64 -5.56
C ARG A 79 0.79 -1.89 -4.56
N ILE A 80 0.59 -0.61 -4.84
CA ILE A 80 -0.47 0.19 -4.24
C ILE A 80 -1.59 0.21 -5.28
N HIS A 81 -2.78 -0.24 -4.92
CA HIS A 81 -3.91 -0.24 -5.84
C HIS A 81 -5.24 -0.06 -5.12
N SER A 82 -6.33 0.02 -5.89
CA SER A 82 -7.67 0.17 -5.31
C SER A 82 -8.25 -1.17 -4.87
N GLY A 83 -9.10 -1.13 -3.86
CA GLY A 83 -9.80 -2.26 -3.30
C GLY A 83 -10.53 -1.84 -2.04
N ASN A 84 -11.23 -2.74 -1.40
CA ASN A 84 -12.09 -2.40 -0.26
C ASN A 84 -11.68 -3.12 1.03
N THR A 85 -11.44 -4.42 0.96
CA THR A 85 -11.13 -5.25 2.13
C THR A 85 -9.79 -5.97 1.97
N ALA A 86 -9.30 -6.57 3.05
CA ALA A 86 -8.06 -7.34 3.02
C ALA A 86 -8.07 -8.44 1.96
N LYS A 87 -9.24 -8.95 1.58
CA LYS A 87 -9.35 -9.96 0.52
C LYS A 87 -8.87 -9.45 -0.84
N ASP A 88 -8.89 -8.14 -1.05
CA ASP A 88 -8.42 -7.51 -2.28
C ASP A 88 -6.92 -7.21 -2.23
N SER A 89 -6.28 -7.36 -1.07
CA SER A 89 -4.89 -6.98 -0.85
C SER A 89 -3.89 -7.98 -1.45
N GLU A 90 -3.94 -9.23 -1.04
CA GLU A 90 -2.97 -10.28 -1.43
C GLU A 90 -1.51 -9.79 -1.30
N GLY A 91 -1.22 -9.10 -0.19
CA GLY A 91 0.09 -8.52 0.07
C GLY A 91 0.27 -7.09 -0.44
N CYS A 92 -0.63 -6.59 -1.25
CA CYS A 92 -0.60 -5.21 -1.75
C CYS A 92 -1.19 -4.23 -0.74
N ILE A 93 -0.99 -2.95 -1.00
CA ILE A 93 -1.50 -1.86 -0.15
C ILE A 93 -2.71 -1.24 -0.83
N LEU A 94 -3.87 -1.27 -0.17
CA LEU A 94 -5.07 -0.60 -0.65
C LEU A 94 -5.17 0.78 -0.02
N VAL A 95 -5.55 1.77 -0.80
CA VAL A 95 -5.73 3.15 -0.33
C VAL A 95 -7.20 3.54 -0.40
N GLY A 96 -7.61 4.44 0.49
CA GLY A 96 -8.98 4.92 0.55
C GLY A 96 -9.27 5.65 1.85
N ARG A 97 -10.50 5.54 2.32
CA ARG A 97 -10.95 6.11 3.59
C ARG A 97 -11.48 5.02 4.50
N ASN A 98 -10.96 4.95 5.71
CA ASN A 98 -11.43 3.97 6.71
C ASN A 98 -12.65 4.54 7.45
N THR A 99 -13.78 4.61 6.74
CA THR A 99 -15.06 5.06 7.32
C THR A 99 -15.91 3.91 7.80
N ILE A 100 -15.55 2.68 7.41
CA ILE A 100 -16.21 1.45 7.82
C ILE A 100 -15.15 0.53 8.40
N LYS A 101 -15.44 -0.07 9.56
CA LYS A 101 -14.50 -0.93 10.28
C LYS A 101 -13.94 -2.04 9.37
N GLY A 102 -12.60 -2.16 9.34
CA GLY A 102 -11.92 -3.24 8.64
C GLY A 102 -11.83 -3.09 7.13
N MET A 103 -12.21 -1.94 6.58
CA MET A 103 -12.15 -1.71 5.14
C MET A 103 -11.88 -0.26 4.80
N VAL A 104 -11.60 0.00 3.52
CA VAL A 104 -11.51 1.36 2.99
C VAL A 104 -12.60 1.56 1.93
N THR A 105 -13.08 2.80 1.84
CA THR A 105 -14.05 3.26 0.85
C THR A 105 -13.42 4.33 -0.02
N GLN A 106 -14.11 4.76 -1.09
CA GLN A 106 -13.61 5.79 -2.01
C GLN A 106 -12.20 5.47 -2.56
N SER A 107 -11.91 4.19 -2.72
CA SER A 107 -10.56 3.73 -3.04
C SER A 107 -10.14 4.15 -4.45
N ARG A 108 -11.03 4.05 -5.44
CA ARG A 108 -10.70 4.44 -6.82
C ARG A 108 -10.39 5.93 -6.93
N ASP A 109 -11.15 6.77 -6.26
CA ASP A 109 -10.92 8.21 -6.26
C ASP A 109 -9.62 8.56 -5.55
N THR A 110 -9.37 7.93 -4.42
CA THR A 110 -8.12 8.09 -3.66
C THR A 110 -6.92 7.64 -4.49
N MET A 111 -7.03 6.52 -5.18
CA MET A 111 -5.97 6.00 -6.05
C MET A 111 -5.67 6.95 -7.21
N LYS A 112 -6.69 7.54 -7.80
CA LYS A 112 -6.53 8.53 -8.87
C LYS A 112 -5.77 9.75 -8.38
N LYS A 113 -6.09 10.25 -7.19
CA LYS A 113 -5.39 11.39 -6.58
C LYS A 113 -3.94 11.02 -6.25
N LEU A 114 -3.70 9.83 -5.74
CA LEU A 114 -2.36 9.37 -5.41
C LEU A 114 -1.50 9.26 -6.68
N MET A 115 -2.02 8.70 -7.75
CA MET A 115 -1.30 8.59 -9.02
C MET A 115 -0.94 9.96 -9.61
N ALA A 116 -1.84 10.94 -9.48
CA ALA A 116 -1.56 12.30 -9.94
C ALA A 116 -0.37 12.94 -9.21
N ILE A 117 -0.11 12.51 -7.97
CA ILE A 117 1.03 12.95 -7.18
C ILE A 117 2.27 12.11 -7.49
N LEU A 118 2.13 10.78 -7.55
CA LEU A 118 3.27 9.87 -7.67
C LEU A 118 3.87 9.80 -9.07
N GLU A 119 3.08 9.87 -10.13
CA GLU A 119 3.61 9.79 -11.49
C GLU A 119 4.68 10.84 -11.78
N PRO A 120 4.41 12.14 -11.57
CA PRO A 120 5.46 13.15 -11.79
C PRO A 120 6.61 13.03 -10.80
N ALA A 121 6.34 12.68 -9.54
CA ALA A 121 7.39 12.55 -8.53
C ALA A 121 8.35 11.41 -8.88
N CYS A 122 7.85 10.24 -9.26
CA CYS A 122 8.67 9.09 -9.62
C CYS A 122 9.46 9.32 -10.91
N SER A 123 8.99 10.18 -11.81
CA SER A 123 9.74 10.49 -13.05
C SER A 123 10.89 11.46 -12.81
N LYS A 124 10.86 12.24 -11.73
CA LYS A 124 11.84 13.31 -11.45
C LYS A 124 12.74 13.02 -10.26
N HIS A 125 12.28 12.23 -9.31
CA HIS A 125 12.96 12.00 -8.04
C HIS A 125 12.91 10.53 -7.64
N ILE A 126 13.73 10.18 -6.65
CA ILE A 126 13.60 8.90 -5.96
C ILE A 126 12.46 9.04 -4.96
N VAL A 127 11.51 8.12 -5.02
CA VAL A 127 10.38 8.03 -4.09
C VAL A 127 10.54 6.79 -3.24
N THR A 128 10.39 6.92 -1.93
CA THR A 128 10.45 5.80 -0.99
C THR A 128 9.19 5.76 -0.14
N ILE A 129 8.89 4.57 0.38
CA ILE A 129 7.84 4.37 1.37
C ILE A 129 8.44 3.66 2.58
N GLU A 130 8.22 4.23 3.75
CA GLU A 130 8.57 3.60 5.03
C GLU A 130 7.30 3.04 5.65
N ILE A 131 7.34 1.76 6.02
CA ILE A 131 6.22 1.06 6.66
C ILE A 131 6.59 0.83 8.12
N ILE A 132 5.85 1.46 9.00
CA ILE A 132 6.08 1.45 10.44
C ILE A 132 4.84 1.06 11.23
#